data_6e6510cfd1f9c06b86b2b1a699b098ef
#
_entry.id   6e6510cfd1f9c06b86b2b1a699b098ef
#
_cell.length_a   1.000
_cell.length_b   1.000
_cell.length_c   1.000
_cell.angle_alpha   90.00
_cell.angle_beta   90.00
_cell.angle_gamma   90.00
#
_symmetry.space_group_name_H-M   'P 1'
#
loop_
_entity.id
_entity.type
_entity.pdbx_description
1 polymer ?
#
loop_
_entity_poly.entity_id
_entity_poly.type
_entity_poly.pdbx_seq_one_letter_code
_entity_poly.pdbx_strand_id
1 'polypeptide(L)'
;IENDVLAVSVYASIAATILLQRGLIRAESKMHLQLCLSELIINGVEHGNCGITFEEKSAALERGLSMVELVDEKCRNPEVAAKRVHFEWEIRPEASQFIIRDEGKGFDVQGLQEKIREEGPYSLHGRGIRMARMFAHKLYYNQKGNVVVLIIKHERSAVRGTPAGFSGEESVTVRKGDVIFDEGESSDFLYYIASGRFAVFYNDMRVGALGPEDIFVGEMSFLLNNRRSATVRAETDGKLVKISRRAFVTVIKEYPHYGIFLSKLLARKLVRANNRNSAVLSPDV
;
A
#
# COMPACT_ATOMS: atom_id res chain seq x y z
N ILE A 1 -1.06 16.23 -2.76
CA ILE A 1 -1.58 15.28 -1.76
C ILE A 1 -1.47 15.97 -0.41
N GLU A 2 -2.52 15.93 0.38
CA GLU A 2 -2.56 16.41 1.76
C GLU A 2 -1.79 15.46 2.70
N ASN A 3 -1.56 15.89 3.95
CA ASN A 3 -0.88 15.06 4.95
C ASN A 3 -1.83 13.98 5.52
N ASP A 4 -2.43 13.18 4.61
CA ASP A 4 -3.31 12.05 4.93
C ASP A 4 -2.65 10.73 4.51
N VAL A 5 -2.08 10.02 5.50
CA VAL A 5 -1.44 8.72 5.28
C VAL A 5 -2.41 7.63 4.83
N LEU A 6 -3.72 7.79 5.09
CA LEU A 6 -4.73 6.82 4.66
C LEU A 6 -5.04 6.96 3.17
N ALA A 7 -5.02 8.19 2.63
CA ALA A 7 -5.28 8.45 1.22
C ALA A 7 -4.10 8.07 0.29
N VAL A 8 -2.89 7.95 0.82
CA VAL A 8 -1.68 7.68 0.01
C VAL A 8 -1.83 6.44 -0.87
N SER A 9 -2.43 5.37 -0.33
CA SER A 9 -2.60 4.11 -1.07
C SER A 9 -3.46 4.27 -2.34
N VAL A 10 -4.37 5.24 -2.38
CA VAL A 10 -5.23 5.53 -3.54
C VAL A 10 -4.38 6.09 -4.68
N TYR A 11 -3.54 7.09 -4.41
CA TYR A 11 -2.69 7.69 -5.43
C TYR A 11 -1.68 6.69 -6.01
N ALA A 12 -1.05 5.90 -5.16
CA ALA A 12 -0.13 4.84 -5.58
C ALA A 12 -0.83 3.77 -6.44
N SER A 13 -2.07 3.40 -6.07
CA SER A 13 -2.88 2.44 -6.81
C SER A 13 -3.29 2.97 -8.18
N ILE A 14 -3.72 4.22 -8.27
CA ILE A 14 -4.09 4.86 -9.55
C ILE A 14 -2.91 4.81 -10.52
N ALA A 15 -1.73 5.27 -10.09
CA ALA A 15 -0.54 5.29 -10.93
C ALA A 15 -0.14 3.89 -11.41
N ALA A 16 -0.08 2.91 -10.50
CA ALA A 16 0.26 1.52 -10.84
C ALA A 16 -0.80 0.87 -11.74
N THR A 17 -2.08 1.19 -11.55
CA THR A 17 -3.18 0.67 -12.38
C THR A 17 -3.11 1.23 -13.80
N ILE A 18 -2.80 2.51 -13.98
CA ILE A 18 -2.63 3.12 -15.30
C ILE A 18 -1.51 2.42 -16.08
N LEU A 19 -0.37 2.14 -15.46
CA LEU A 19 0.73 1.44 -16.11
C LEU A 19 0.34 0.01 -16.50
N LEU A 20 -0.36 -0.70 -15.63
CA LEU A 20 -0.86 -2.04 -15.91
C LEU A 20 -1.86 -2.05 -17.07
N GLN A 21 -2.85 -1.15 -17.06
CA GLN A 21 -3.87 -1.05 -18.10
C GLN A 21 -3.28 -0.72 -19.48
N ARG A 22 -2.19 0.06 -19.49
CA ARG A 22 -1.43 0.37 -20.71
C ARG A 22 -0.48 -0.76 -21.14
N GLY A 23 -0.41 -1.87 -20.41
CA GLY A 23 0.48 -2.99 -20.71
C GLY A 23 1.97 -2.66 -20.53
N LEU A 24 2.30 -1.63 -19.77
CA LEU A 24 3.67 -1.17 -19.55
C LEU A 24 4.38 -1.93 -18.43
N ILE A 25 3.60 -2.54 -17.53
CA ILE A 25 4.08 -3.41 -16.46
C ILE A 25 3.18 -4.64 -16.34
N ARG A 26 3.71 -5.71 -15.76
CA ARG A 26 2.95 -6.92 -15.42
C ARG A 26 2.13 -6.74 -14.14
N ALA A 27 1.17 -7.62 -13.91
CA ALA A 27 0.36 -7.63 -12.68
C ALA A 27 1.21 -7.73 -11.41
N GLU A 28 2.31 -8.47 -11.49
CA GLU A 28 3.35 -8.60 -10.46
C GLU A 28 3.96 -7.27 -10.10
N SER A 29 4.44 -6.58 -11.11
CA SER A 29 5.10 -5.30 -10.98
C SER A 29 4.16 -4.21 -10.51
N LYS A 30 2.84 -4.34 -10.77
CA LYS A 30 1.83 -3.42 -10.22
C LYS A 30 1.88 -3.38 -8.70
N MET A 31 1.90 -4.54 -8.05
CA MET A 31 1.92 -4.59 -6.58
C MET A 31 3.21 -3.98 -6.03
N HIS A 32 4.36 -4.34 -6.61
CA HIS A 32 5.65 -3.76 -6.21
C HIS A 32 5.68 -2.24 -6.38
N LEU A 33 5.22 -1.74 -7.53
CA LEU A 33 5.15 -0.30 -7.80
C LEU A 33 4.23 0.42 -6.81
N GLN A 34 3.05 -0.14 -6.54
CA GLN A 34 2.11 0.41 -5.59
C GLN A 34 2.72 0.50 -4.17
N LEU A 35 3.45 -0.54 -3.75
CA LEU A 35 4.18 -0.56 -2.48
C LEU A 35 5.25 0.52 -2.43
N CYS A 36 6.11 0.58 -3.47
CA CYS A 36 7.18 1.55 -3.55
C CYS A 36 6.65 2.99 -3.50
N LEU A 37 5.64 3.29 -4.31
CA LEU A 37 5.02 4.62 -4.33
C LEU A 37 4.37 4.96 -2.99
N SER A 38 3.64 4.02 -2.38
CA SER A 38 3.04 4.26 -1.06
C SER A 38 4.09 4.59 0.00
N GLU A 39 5.18 3.84 0.07
CA GLU A 39 6.25 4.09 1.05
C GLU A 39 6.93 5.44 0.79
N LEU A 40 7.22 5.78 -0.45
CA LEU A 40 7.88 7.05 -0.77
C LEU A 40 6.97 8.26 -0.49
N ILE A 41 5.67 8.19 -0.81
CA ILE A 41 4.71 9.25 -0.52
C ILE A 41 4.48 9.39 0.99
N ILE A 42 4.37 8.27 1.73
CA ILE A 42 4.24 8.27 3.19
C ILE A 42 5.47 8.93 3.83
N ASN A 43 6.68 8.62 3.37
CA ASN A 43 7.90 9.26 3.87
C ASN A 43 7.86 10.78 3.64
N GLY A 44 7.32 11.24 2.52
CA GLY A 44 7.09 12.66 2.25
C GLY A 44 6.11 13.31 3.22
N VAL A 45 5.06 12.61 3.63
CA VAL A 45 4.11 13.07 4.66
C VAL A 45 4.76 13.04 6.05
N GLU A 46 5.18 11.86 6.50
CA GLU A 46 5.65 11.65 7.87
C GLU A 46 6.94 12.43 8.17
N HIS A 47 7.98 12.15 7.41
CA HIS A 47 9.32 12.70 7.67
C HIS A 47 9.52 14.07 7.00
N GLY A 48 8.96 14.26 5.80
CA GLY A 48 9.07 15.52 5.05
C GLY A 48 8.20 16.60 5.67
N ASN A 49 6.91 16.59 5.40
CA ASN A 49 6.00 17.68 5.78
C ASN A 49 5.78 17.79 7.28
N CYS A 50 5.53 16.66 7.97
CA CYS A 50 5.27 16.63 9.42
C CYS A 50 6.56 16.65 10.25
N GLY A 51 7.72 16.38 9.65
CA GLY A 51 9.02 16.39 10.35
C GLY A 51 9.12 15.36 11.48
N ILE A 52 8.35 14.25 11.39
CA ILE A 52 8.35 13.20 12.41
C ILE A 52 9.68 12.46 12.36
N THR A 53 10.41 12.46 13.47
CA THR A 53 11.65 11.69 13.59
C THR A 53 11.37 10.22 13.91
N PHE A 54 12.41 9.40 13.80
CA PHE A 54 12.28 8.00 14.17
C PHE A 54 12.00 7.82 15.67
N GLU A 55 12.66 8.62 16.50
CA GLU A 55 12.49 8.63 17.95
C GLU A 55 11.07 9.04 18.33
N GLU A 56 10.52 10.09 17.73
CA GLU A 56 9.14 10.50 17.93
C GLU A 56 8.15 9.40 17.54
N LYS A 57 8.43 8.72 16.40
CA LYS A 57 7.62 7.60 15.93
C LYS A 57 7.63 6.43 16.92
N SER A 58 8.80 6.05 17.40
CA SER A 58 8.96 4.97 18.39
C SER A 58 8.28 5.32 19.72
N ALA A 59 8.49 6.53 20.23
CA ALA A 59 7.85 7.00 21.47
C ALA A 59 6.31 7.11 21.34
N ALA A 60 5.78 7.48 20.16
CA ALA A 60 4.35 7.49 19.92
C ALA A 60 3.74 6.09 19.95
N LEU A 61 4.41 5.12 19.29
CA LEU A 61 4.00 3.72 19.30
C LEU A 61 4.02 3.10 20.71
N GLU A 62 5.03 3.41 21.51
CA GLU A 62 5.10 2.99 22.94
C GLU A 62 3.94 3.55 23.77
N ARG A 63 3.47 4.75 23.46
CA ARG A 63 2.28 5.37 24.07
C ARG A 63 0.95 4.87 23.51
N GLY A 64 0.98 3.94 22.56
CA GLY A 64 -0.20 3.40 21.89
C GLY A 64 -0.83 4.30 20.83
N LEU A 65 -0.15 5.39 20.43
CA LEU A 65 -0.61 6.28 19.36
C LEU A 65 -0.35 5.66 18.00
N SER A 66 -1.33 5.75 17.11
CA SER A 66 -1.17 5.39 15.70
C SER A 66 -0.42 6.49 14.93
N MET A 67 0.13 6.14 13.76
CA MET A 67 0.76 7.12 12.87
C MET A 67 -0.23 8.16 12.33
N VAL A 68 -1.51 7.81 12.20
CA VAL A 68 -2.56 8.75 11.81
C VAL A 68 -2.72 9.81 12.89
N GLU A 69 -2.87 9.40 14.16
CA GLU A 69 -3.01 10.33 15.27
C GLU A 69 -1.79 11.24 15.44
N LEU A 70 -0.57 10.68 15.22
CA LEU A 70 0.65 11.49 15.29
C LEU A 70 0.73 12.53 14.16
N VAL A 71 0.34 12.16 12.93
CA VAL A 71 0.26 13.10 11.80
C VAL A 71 -0.82 14.17 12.08
N ASP A 72 -1.99 13.77 12.58
CA ASP A 72 -3.06 14.69 12.95
C ASP A 72 -2.60 15.66 14.05
N GLU A 73 -1.85 15.19 15.05
CA GLU A 73 -1.25 16.03 16.08
C GLU A 73 -0.31 17.08 15.49
N LYS A 74 0.60 16.69 14.57
CA LYS A 74 1.49 17.60 13.86
C LYS A 74 0.73 18.61 12.99
N CYS A 75 -0.35 18.17 12.36
CA CYS A 75 -1.21 19.02 11.51
C CYS A 75 -2.10 20.01 12.30
N ARG A 76 -2.12 19.97 13.63
CA ARG A 76 -2.70 21.07 14.45
C ARG A 76 -1.94 22.37 14.25
N ASN A 77 -0.66 22.31 13.86
CA ASN A 77 0.07 23.48 13.40
C ASN A 77 -0.37 23.83 11.97
N PRO A 78 -0.97 25.03 11.72
CA PRO A 78 -1.45 25.42 10.40
C PRO A 78 -0.36 25.42 9.31
N GLU A 79 0.89 25.75 9.66
CA GLU A 79 2.01 25.71 8.71
C GLU A 79 2.32 24.29 8.25
N VAL A 80 2.18 23.28 9.12
CA VAL A 80 2.35 21.87 8.77
C VAL A 80 1.15 21.38 7.97
N ALA A 81 -0.06 21.72 8.40
CA ALA A 81 -1.30 21.35 7.73
C ALA A 81 -1.40 21.90 6.29
N ALA A 82 -0.79 23.08 6.04
CA ALA A 82 -0.76 23.70 4.72
C ALA A 82 0.17 23.00 3.73
N LYS A 83 1.19 22.28 4.21
CA LYS A 83 2.16 21.57 3.35
C LYS A 83 1.51 20.48 2.54
N ARG A 84 2.07 20.22 1.37
CA ARG A 84 1.60 19.20 0.42
C ARG A 84 2.75 18.29 -0.03
N VAL A 85 2.41 17.06 -0.34
CA VAL A 85 3.28 16.18 -1.12
C VAL A 85 2.85 16.30 -2.59
N HIS A 86 3.76 16.72 -3.43
CA HIS A 86 3.57 16.80 -4.87
C HIS A 86 3.95 15.45 -5.47
N PHE A 87 3.02 14.83 -6.14
CA PHE A 87 3.20 13.54 -6.79
C PHE A 87 2.95 13.71 -8.29
N GLU A 88 4.00 13.60 -9.07
CA GLU A 88 4.00 13.76 -10.51
C GLU A 88 4.52 12.48 -11.16
N TRP A 89 4.02 12.13 -12.35
CA TRP A 89 4.59 11.05 -13.14
C TRP A 89 4.53 11.34 -14.63
N GLU A 90 5.51 10.81 -15.32
CA GLU A 90 5.64 10.89 -16.77
C GLU A 90 5.83 9.48 -17.34
N ILE A 91 5.03 9.15 -18.36
CA ILE A 91 5.16 7.89 -19.09
C ILE A 91 5.92 8.17 -20.37
N ARG A 92 7.15 7.67 -20.48
CA ARG A 92 8.03 7.76 -21.65
C ARG A 92 7.99 6.44 -22.43
N PRO A 93 8.55 6.34 -23.65
CA PRO A 93 8.48 5.12 -24.47
C PRO A 93 9.07 3.87 -23.81
N GLU A 94 10.14 3.98 -23.02
CA GLU A 94 10.89 2.85 -22.46
C GLU A 94 10.76 2.72 -20.93
N ALA A 95 10.28 3.77 -20.25
CA ALA A 95 10.23 3.84 -18.80
C ALA A 95 9.18 4.84 -18.34
N SER A 96 8.69 4.65 -17.12
CA SER A 96 7.89 5.64 -16.41
C SER A 96 8.71 6.24 -15.27
N GLN A 97 8.61 7.55 -15.10
CA GLN A 97 9.26 8.31 -14.05
C GLN A 97 8.22 8.83 -13.08
N PHE A 98 8.46 8.67 -11.78
CA PHE A 98 7.65 9.19 -10.70
C PHE A 98 8.50 10.16 -9.88
N ILE A 99 7.95 11.33 -9.59
CA ILE A 99 8.60 12.37 -8.80
C ILE A 99 7.71 12.63 -7.59
N ILE A 100 8.27 12.45 -6.41
CA ILE A 100 7.60 12.77 -5.15
C ILE A 100 8.41 13.86 -4.47
N ARG A 101 7.77 14.99 -4.18
CA ARG A 101 8.39 16.15 -3.53
C ARG A 101 7.55 16.54 -2.31
N ASP A 102 8.18 16.61 -1.17
CA ASP A 102 7.62 17.18 0.03
C ASP A 102 8.08 18.63 0.24
N GLU A 103 7.39 19.35 1.10
CA GLU A 103 7.70 20.75 1.49
C GLU A 103 8.45 20.82 2.83
N GLY A 104 9.10 19.73 3.21
CA GLY A 104 9.91 19.65 4.41
C GLY A 104 11.30 20.27 4.26
N LYS A 105 12.06 20.16 5.34
CA LYS A 105 13.44 20.65 5.40
C LYS A 105 14.40 19.76 4.59
N GLY A 106 13.97 18.55 4.24
CA GLY A 106 14.82 17.51 3.65
C GLY A 106 15.64 16.79 4.70
N PHE A 107 16.57 15.92 4.25
CA PHE A 107 17.44 15.14 5.13
C PHE A 107 18.83 14.92 4.49
N ASP A 108 19.79 14.48 5.29
CA ASP A 108 21.12 14.09 4.81
C ASP A 108 21.06 12.78 4.03
N VAL A 109 21.08 12.90 2.70
CA VAL A 109 20.99 11.77 1.76
C VAL A 109 22.24 10.89 1.83
N GLN A 110 23.42 11.48 2.06
CA GLN A 110 24.68 10.72 2.12
C GLN A 110 24.77 9.91 3.39
N GLY A 111 24.51 10.52 4.55
CA GLY A 111 24.48 9.83 5.82
C GLY A 111 23.44 8.70 5.88
N LEU A 112 22.27 8.88 5.25
CA LEU A 112 21.28 7.81 5.12
C LEU A 112 21.81 6.64 4.26
N GLN A 113 22.53 6.92 3.16
CA GLN A 113 23.09 5.88 2.31
C GLN A 113 24.17 5.07 3.03
N GLU A 114 25.00 5.71 3.83
CA GLU A 114 26.03 5.08 4.66
C GLU A 114 25.37 4.17 5.71
N LYS A 115 24.42 4.67 6.47
CA LYS A 115 23.64 3.88 7.44
C LYS A 115 22.98 2.64 6.81
N ILE A 116 22.37 2.80 5.64
CA ILE A 116 21.74 1.66 4.91
C ILE A 116 22.79 0.60 4.52
N ARG A 117 24.04 0.98 4.24
CA ARG A 117 25.12 0.04 3.93
C ARG A 117 25.62 -0.68 5.17
N GLU A 118 25.80 0.04 6.29
CA GLU A 118 26.35 -0.48 7.54
C GLU A 118 25.40 -1.41 8.27
N GLU A 119 24.12 -1.07 8.35
CA GLU A 119 23.12 -1.80 9.15
C GLU A 119 22.65 -3.13 8.55
N GLY A 120 23.06 -3.48 7.32
CA GLY A 120 22.72 -4.75 6.67
C GLY A 120 21.22 -4.93 6.33
N PRO A 121 20.83 -6.09 5.77
CA PRO A 121 19.48 -6.31 5.21
C PRO A 121 18.36 -6.40 6.26
N TYR A 122 18.66 -6.61 7.51
CA TYR A 122 17.68 -6.81 8.60
C TYR A 122 17.35 -5.54 9.40
N SER A 123 17.95 -4.39 9.08
CA SER A 123 17.70 -3.14 9.78
C SER A 123 16.23 -2.72 9.73
N LEU A 124 15.76 -2.13 10.83
CA LEU A 124 14.44 -1.53 10.94
C LEU A 124 14.32 -0.24 10.11
N HIS A 125 15.46 0.41 9.83
CA HIS A 125 15.53 1.69 9.12
C HIS A 125 15.59 1.50 7.59
N GLY A 126 14.96 2.38 6.82
CA GLY A 126 15.08 2.46 5.37
C GLY A 126 14.52 1.26 4.58
N ARG A 127 13.68 0.43 5.18
CA ARG A 127 13.08 -0.76 4.51
C ARG A 127 12.31 -0.39 3.25
N GLY A 128 11.51 0.66 3.31
CA GLY A 128 10.76 1.15 2.15
C GLY A 128 11.66 1.60 1.00
N ILE A 129 12.75 2.31 1.33
CA ILE A 129 13.75 2.77 0.35
C ILE A 129 14.51 1.58 -0.24
N ARG A 130 14.88 0.58 0.57
CA ARG A 130 15.54 -0.65 0.08
C ARG A 130 14.64 -1.42 -0.87
N MET A 131 13.37 -1.60 -0.53
CA MET A 131 12.39 -2.24 -1.37
C MET A 131 12.22 -1.49 -2.69
N ALA A 132 12.10 -0.16 -2.63
CA ALA A 132 12.00 0.66 -3.83
C ALA A 132 13.25 0.54 -4.72
N ARG A 133 14.46 0.47 -4.13
CA ARG A 133 15.72 0.25 -4.87
C ARG A 133 15.80 -1.13 -5.54
N MET A 134 15.27 -2.17 -4.92
CA MET A 134 15.27 -3.52 -5.52
C MET A 134 14.37 -3.61 -6.75
N PHE A 135 13.27 -2.88 -6.74
CA PHE A 135 12.29 -2.88 -7.82
C PHE A 135 12.58 -1.81 -8.90
N ALA A 136 13.12 -0.67 -8.49
CA ALA A 136 13.39 0.46 -9.37
C ALA A 136 14.53 0.17 -10.35
N HIS A 137 14.37 0.65 -11.59
CA HIS A 137 15.52 0.78 -12.48
C HIS A 137 16.51 1.84 -11.96
N LYS A 138 15.96 2.96 -11.43
CA LYS A 138 16.74 4.00 -10.74
C LYS A 138 15.90 4.61 -9.62
N LEU A 139 16.54 4.89 -8.48
CA LEU A 139 15.99 5.65 -7.36
C LEU A 139 17.07 6.62 -6.87
N TYR A 140 16.77 7.91 -6.85
CA TYR A 140 17.68 8.92 -6.35
C TYR A 140 16.93 10.07 -5.69
N TYR A 141 17.62 10.77 -4.80
CA TYR A 141 17.14 11.97 -4.13
C TYR A 141 17.90 13.20 -4.65
N ASN A 142 17.28 14.38 -4.56
CA ASN A 142 17.98 15.64 -4.75
C ASN A 142 18.95 15.88 -3.56
N GLN A 143 19.83 16.87 -3.68
CA GLN A 143 20.80 17.20 -2.62
C GLN A 143 20.14 17.57 -1.28
N LYS A 144 18.99 18.24 -1.33
CA LYS A 144 18.25 18.64 -0.15
C LYS A 144 17.56 17.46 0.56
N GLY A 145 17.30 16.35 -0.15
CA GLY A 145 16.61 15.18 0.40
C GLY A 145 15.08 15.31 0.47
N ASN A 146 14.48 16.31 -0.18
CA ASN A 146 13.03 16.53 -0.19
C ASN A 146 12.35 16.22 -1.54
N VAL A 147 13.10 15.68 -2.49
CA VAL A 147 12.59 15.17 -3.76
C VAL A 147 13.18 13.80 -4.02
N VAL A 148 12.34 12.82 -4.25
CA VAL A 148 12.74 11.49 -4.70
C VAL A 148 12.21 11.23 -6.10
N VAL A 149 13.07 10.65 -6.94
CA VAL A 149 12.75 10.22 -8.30
C VAL A 149 12.88 8.72 -8.41
N LEU A 150 11.79 8.07 -8.80
CA LEU A 150 11.70 6.64 -9.05
C LEU A 150 11.51 6.42 -10.57
N ILE A 151 12.36 5.61 -11.19
CA ILE A 151 12.25 5.24 -12.59
C ILE A 151 12.03 3.74 -12.71
N ILE A 152 10.97 3.35 -13.42
CA ILE A 152 10.59 1.97 -13.70
C ILE A 152 10.69 1.74 -15.20
N LYS A 153 11.47 0.76 -15.63
CA LYS A 153 11.49 0.32 -17.03
C LYS A 153 10.19 -0.37 -17.41
N HIS A 154 9.74 -0.15 -18.64
CA HIS A 154 8.61 -0.87 -19.16
C HIS A 154 8.99 -2.31 -19.50
N GLU A 155 8.10 -3.23 -19.21
CA GLU A 155 8.25 -4.65 -19.49
C GLU A 155 7.63 -4.93 -20.86
N ARG A 156 8.47 -4.99 -21.90
CA ARG A 156 8.01 -5.37 -23.25
C ARG A 156 7.49 -6.80 -23.22
N SER A 157 6.29 -7.03 -23.72
CA SER A 157 5.62 -8.34 -23.77
C SER A 157 5.15 -8.88 -22.43
N ALA A 158 4.49 -8.03 -21.65
CA ALA A 158 3.79 -8.50 -20.46
C ALA A 158 2.53 -9.30 -20.87
N VAL A 159 2.69 -10.57 -21.14
CA VAL A 159 1.56 -11.51 -21.08
C VAL A 159 0.97 -11.38 -19.68
N ARG A 160 -0.34 -11.18 -19.59
CA ARG A 160 -1.10 -11.01 -18.33
C ARG A 160 -0.80 -12.18 -17.38
N GLY A 161 0.08 -11.98 -16.42
CA GLY A 161 0.57 -13.00 -15.48
C GLY A 161 0.24 -12.70 -14.02
N THR A 162 0.35 -13.72 -13.20
CA THR A 162 0.19 -13.70 -11.74
C THR A 162 1.43 -13.08 -11.07
N PRO A 163 1.37 -12.40 -9.88
CA PRO A 163 2.53 -11.86 -9.17
C PRO A 163 3.67 -12.87 -8.94
N ALA A 164 4.96 -12.48 -9.12
CA ALA A 164 6.12 -13.40 -9.15
C ALA A 164 6.22 -14.33 -7.93
N GLY A 165 5.92 -13.80 -6.76
CA GLY A 165 5.83 -14.60 -5.53
C GLY A 165 4.63 -15.54 -5.52
N PHE A 166 3.66 -15.34 -6.41
CA PHE A 166 2.45 -16.14 -6.56
C PHE A 166 2.31 -16.72 -7.97
N SER A 167 3.42 -16.82 -8.70
CA SER A 167 3.49 -17.45 -10.02
C SER A 167 3.23 -18.95 -9.90
N GLY A 168 2.05 -19.39 -10.21
CA GLY A 168 1.57 -20.76 -9.99
C GLY A 168 0.25 -20.78 -9.24
N GLU A 169 -0.16 -19.66 -8.66
CA GLU A 169 -1.47 -19.51 -8.02
C GLU A 169 -2.54 -19.20 -9.07
N GLU A 170 -3.76 -19.66 -8.77
CA GLU A 170 -4.88 -19.60 -9.69
C GLU A 170 -5.35 -18.15 -9.92
N SER A 171 -5.46 -17.75 -11.19
CA SER A 171 -6.08 -16.48 -11.56
C SER A 171 -7.55 -16.67 -11.87
N VAL A 172 -8.42 -16.03 -11.10
CA VAL A 172 -9.87 -16.13 -11.20
C VAL A 172 -10.41 -14.87 -11.89
N THR A 173 -11.07 -15.06 -13.03
CA THR A 173 -11.86 -13.99 -13.67
C THR A 173 -13.27 -14.04 -13.11
N VAL A 174 -13.78 -12.89 -12.67
CA VAL A 174 -15.12 -12.76 -12.09
C VAL A 174 -15.95 -11.78 -12.90
N ARG A 175 -17.25 -12.03 -12.97
CA ARG A 175 -18.23 -11.16 -13.59
C ARG A 175 -19.00 -10.39 -12.51
N LYS A 176 -19.57 -9.27 -12.90
CA LYS A 176 -20.50 -8.53 -12.03
C LYS A 176 -21.59 -9.45 -11.49
N GLY A 177 -21.74 -9.47 -10.16
CA GLY A 177 -22.71 -10.29 -9.45
C GLY A 177 -22.16 -11.60 -8.90
N ASP A 178 -20.98 -12.05 -9.36
CA ASP A 178 -20.37 -13.28 -8.85
C ASP A 178 -20.02 -13.15 -7.36
N VAL A 179 -20.29 -14.21 -6.60
CA VAL A 179 -19.87 -14.34 -5.21
C VAL A 179 -18.44 -14.86 -5.17
N ILE A 180 -17.58 -14.17 -4.45
CA ILE A 180 -16.18 -14.56 -4.28
C ILE A 180 -16.05 -15.58 -3.15
N PHE A 181 -16.75 -15.33 -2.07
CA PHE A 181 -16.98 -16.24 -0.94
C PHE A 181 -18.15 -15.73 -0.09
N ASP A 182 -18.80 -16.64 0.58
CA ASP A 182 -19.87 -16.34 1.51
C ASP A 182 -19.40 -16.27 2.96
N GLU A 183 -20.14 -15.52 3.79
CA GLU A 183 -19.96 -15.50 5.24
C GLU A 183 -20.06 -16.93 5.79
N GLY A 184 -19.17 -17.28 6.72
CA GLY A 184 -19.09 -18.61 7.32
C GLY A 184 -18.35 -19.67 6.53
N GLU A 185 -17.94 -19.43 5.28
CA GLU A 185 -17.08 -20.35 4.52
C GLU A 185 -15.68 -20.50 5.13
N SER A 186 -14.96 -21.57 4.73
CA SER A 186 -13.54 -21.74 5.10
C SER A 186 -12.68 -20.63 4.50
N SER A 187 -11.59 -20.26 5.18
CA SER A 187 -10.70 -19.17 4.76
C SER A 187 -9.32 -19.64 4.28
N ASP A 188 -9.29 -20.72 3.50
CA ASP A 188 -8.04 -21.35 3.05
C ASP A 188 -7.23 -20.50 2.07
N PHE A 189 -7.88 -19.51 1.47
CA PHE A 189 -7.28 -18.65 0.45
C PHE A 189 -7.42 -17.18 0.82
N LEU A 190 -6.36 -16.43 0.44
CA LEU A 190 -6.33 -14.97 0.35
C LEU A 190 -6.48 -14.59 -1.11
N TYR A 191 -7.21 -13.53 -1.41
CA TYR A 191 -7.36 -13.06 -2.79
C TYR A 191 -6.68 -11.72 -2.99
N TYR A 192 -5.75 -11.64 -3.97
CA TYR A 192 -5.19 -10.38 -4.44
C TYR A 192 -6.11 -9.77 -5.49
N ILE A 193 -6.45 -8.49 -5.36
CA ILE A 193 -7.32 -7.77 -6.28
C ILE A 193 -6.48 -7.20 -7.42
N ALA A 194 -6.45 -7.89 -8.57
CA ALA A 194 -5.78 -7.39 -9.76
C ALA A 194 -6.60 -6.29 -10.47
N SER A 195 -7.93 -6.46 -10.52
CA SER A 195 -8.87 -5.48 -11.07
C SER A 195 -10.28 -5.75 -10.58
N GLY A 196 -11.20 -4.77 -10.78
CA GLY A 196 -12.59 -4.87 -10.40
C GLY A 196 -12.90 -4.19 -9.06
N ARG A 197 -14.20 -4.09 -8.75
CA ARG A 197 -14.72 -3.60 -7.46
C ARG A 197 -15.61 -4.66 -6.85
N PHE A 198 -15.59 -4.74 -5.53
CA PHE A 198 -16.24 -5.79 -4.74
C PHE A 198 -17.00 -5.16 -3.58
N ALA A 199 -18.27 -5.53 -3.42
CA ALA A 199 -19.06 -5.17 -2.26
C ALA A 199 -18.88 -6.18 -1.15
N VAL A 200 -18.84 -5.70 0.08
CA VAL A 200 -18.76 -6.49 1.30
C VAL A 200 -20.10 -6.42 2.02
N PHE A 201 -20.66 -7.59 2.35
CA PHE A 201 -21.94 -7.74 3.05
C PHE A 201 -21.73 -8.48 4.36
N TYR A 202 -22.36 -7.98 5.41
CA TYR A 202 -22.45 -8.60 6.71
C TYR A 202 -23.92 -8.71 7.12
N ASN A 203 -24.40 -9.91 7.41
CA ASN A 203 -25.83 -10.18 7.62
C ASN A 203 -26.71 -9.56 6.51
N ASP A 204 -26.37 -9.81 5.25
CA ASP A 204 -27.02 -9.27 4.04
C ASP A 204 -27.02 -7.72 3.90
N MET A 205 -26.47 -6.99 4.84
CA MET A 205 -26.30 -5.54 4.75
C MET A 205 -24.96 -5.19 4.11
N ARG A 206 -24.97 -4.29 3.14
CA ARG A 206 -23.75 -3.78 2.52
C ARG A 206 -22.99 -2.88 3.51
N VAL A 207 -21.82 -3.34 3.94
CA VAL A 207 -20.97 -2.63 4.94
C VAL A 207 -19.77 -1.95 4.31
N GLY A 208 -19.45 -2.24 3.06
CA GLY A 208 -18.30 -1.60 2.40
C GLY A 208 -18.12 -2.00 0.95
N ALA A 209 -17.07 -1.44 0.34
CA ALA A 209 -16.58 -1.81 -0.97
C ALA A 209 -15.05 -1.90 -0.94
N LEU A 210 -14.52 -2.80 -1.77
CA LEU A 210 -13.10 -3.05 -1.95
C LEU A 210 -12.73 -2.87 -3.42
N GLY A 211 -11.51 -2.40 -3.66
CA GLY A 211 -10.95 -2.25 -4.99
C GLY A 211 -9.47 -2.60 -5.03
N PRO A 212 -8.78 -2.38 -6.15
CA PRO A 212 -7.34 -2.62 -6.27
C PRO A 212 -6.49 -1.86 -5.27
N GLU A 213 -7.01 -0.77 -4.70
CA GLU A 213 -6.40 0.03 -3.65
C GLU A 213 -6.32 -0.69 -2.31
N ASP A 214 -7.24 -1.64 -2.06
CA ASP A 214 -7.26 -2.45 -0.86
C ASP A 214 -6.33 -3.66 -0.95
N ILE A 215 -5.84 -3.97 -2.15
CA ILE A 215 -4.86 -5.00 -2.50
C ILE A 215 -5.36 -6.42 -2.26
N PHE A 216 -5.84 -6.71 -1.06
CA PHE A 216 -6.32 -8.04 -0.70
C PHE A 216 -7.77 -8.01 -0.23
N VAL A 217 -8.45 -9.15 -0.42
CA VAL A 217 -9.76 -9.45 0.17
C VAL A 217 -9.74 -10.79 0.88
N GLY A 218 -10.40 -10.85 2.03
CA GLY A 218 -10.47 -12.03 2.89
C GLY A 218 -9.24 -12.25 3.77
N GLU A 219 -8.40 -11.21 3.94
CA GLU A 219 -7.17 -11.27 4.72
C GLU A 219 -7.41 -11.50 6.22
N MET A 220 -8.46 -10.92 6.78
CA MET A 220 -8.73 -11.05 8.22
C MET A 220 -8.98 -12.50 8.62
N SER A 221 -9.94 -13.15 8.00
CA SER A 221 -10.25 -14.55 8.27
C SER A 221 -9.11 -15.49 7.90
N PHE A 222 -8.41 -15.21 6.81
CA PHE A 222 -7.24 -15.97 6.39
C PHE A 222 -6.11 -15.94 7.42
N LEU A 223 -5.76 -14.77 7.94
CA LEU A 223 -4.67 -14.60 8.92
C LEU A 223 -5.04 -15.16 10.30
N LEU A 224 -6.29 -14.96 10.73
CA LEU A 224 -6.78 -15.44 12.01
C LEU A 224 -7.16 -16.95 11.98
N ASN A 225 -7.07 -17.60 10.82
CA ASN A 225 -7.48 -18.99 10.61
C ASN A 225 -8.96 -19.24 11.01
N ASN A 226 -9.81 -18.25 10.76
CA ASN A 226 -11.23 -18.26 11.07
C ASN A 226 -12.08 -18.47 9.81
N ARG A 227 -13.37 -18.68 9.99
CA ARG A 227 -14.34 -18.63 8.88
C ARG A 227 -14.47 -17.22 8.34
N ARG A 228 -14.94 -17.07 7.08
CA ARG A 228 -15.22 -15.78 6.46
C ARG A 228 -16.17 -14.97 7.32
N SER A 229 -15.79 -13.75 7.65
CA SER A 229 -16.57 -12.84 8.50
C SER A 229 -17.61 -12.02 7.73
N ALA A 230 -17.65 -12.15 6.41
CA ALA A 230 -18.56 -11.40 5.54
C ALA A 230 -18.65 -12.09 4.17
N THR A 231 -19.73 -11.85 3.45
CA THR A 231 -19.88 -12.21 2.04
C THR A 231 -19.26 -11.14 1.16
N VAL A 232 -18.55 -11.54 0.11
CA VAL A 232 -17.98 -10.62 -0.89
C VAL A 232 -18.52 -10.94 -2.28
N ARG A 233 -19.05 -9.90 -2.96
CA ARG A 233 -19.61 -10.00 -4.32
C ARG A 233 -18.95 -9.01 -5.26
N ALA A 234 -18.75 -9.40 -6.51
CA ALA A 234 -18.23 -8.52 -7.55
C ALA A 234 -19.28 -7.46 -7.95
N GLU A 235 -18.93 -6.18 -7.84
CA GLU A 235 -19.75 -5.06 -8.35
C GLU A 235 -19.47 -4.77 -9.84
N THR A 236 -18.30 -5.13 -10.31
CA THR A 236 -17.88 -5.04 -11.70
C THR A 236 -17.17 -6.30 -12.13
N ASP A 237 -17.03 -6.50 -13.43
CA ASP A 237 -16.10 -7.51 -13.93
C ASP A 237 -14.70 -7.23 -13.42
N GLY A 238 -13.96 -8.29 -13.08
CA GLY A 238 -12.66 -8.15 -12.47
C GLY A 238 -11.80 -9.40 -12.54
N LYS A 239 -10.63 -9.30 -11.94
CA LYS A 239 -9.65 -10.38 -11.86
C LYS A 239 -9.05 -10.44 -10.47
N LEU A 240 -9.08 -11.64 -9.88
CA LEU A 240 -8.47 -11.96 -8.59
C LEU A 240 -7.35 -12.99 -8.79
N VAL A 241 -6.38 -13.01 -7.89
CA VAL A 241 -5.44 -14.12 -7.74
C VAL A 241 -5.72 -14.80 -6.41
N LYS A 242 -6.02 -16.10 -6.48
CA LYS A 242 -6.33 -16.94 -5.34
C LYS A 242 -5.04 -17.46 -4.74
N ILE A 243 -4.64 -16.97 -3.57
CA ILE A 243 -3.35 -17.24 -2.94
C ILE A 243 -3.55 -18.25 -1.83
N SER A 244 -2.90 -19.40 -1.96
CA SER A 244 -2.92 -20.44 -0.94
C SER A 244 -2.09 -20.03 0.28
N ARG A 245 -2.38 -20.59 1.45
CA ARG A 245 -1.61 -20.38 2.68
C ARG A 245 -0.14 -20.74 2.50
N ARG A 246 0.14 -21.81 1.78
CA ARG A 246 1.52 -22.25 1.49
C ARG A 246 2.27 -21.21 0.65
N ALA A 247 1.67 -20.72 -0.43
CA ALA A 247 2.27 -19.70 -1.29
C ALA A 247 2.50 -18.41 -0.52
N PHE A 248 1.53 -17.98 0.29
CA PHE A 248 1.65 -16.80 1.12
C PHE A 248 2.85 -16.87 2.09
N VAL A 249 2.99 -18.00 2.80
CA VAL A 249 4.13 -18.22 3.72
C VAL A 249 5.47 -18.24 2.97
N THR A 250 5.52 -18.87 1.80
CA THR A 250 6.72 -18.89 0.95
C THR A 250 7.13 -17.49 0.54
N VAL A 251 6.18 -16.69 0.04
CA VAL A 251 6.43 -15.30 -0.37
C VAL A 251 6.91 -14.44 0.81
N ILE A 252 6.33 -14.58 2.00
CA ILE A 252 6.79 -13.82 3.16
C ILE A 252 8.21 -14.23 3.59
N LYS A 253 8.58 -15.51 3.46
CA LYS A 253 9.95 -15.97 3.75
C LYS A 253 10.97 -15.42 2.76
N GLU A 254 10.65 -15.44 1.47
CA GLU A 254 11.51 -14.92 0.41
C GLU A 254 11.54 -13.39 0.39
N TYR A 255 10.42 -12.76 0.70
CA TYR A 255 10.23 -11.31 0.68
C TYR A 255 9.60 -10.80 1.99
N PRO A 256 10.33 -10.73 3.11
CA PRO A 256 9.76 -10.37 4.44
C PRO A 256 9.03 -9.02 4.48
N HIS A 257 9.37 -8.11 3.57
CA HIS A 257 8.70 -6.81 3.44
C HIS A 257 7.20 -6.93 3.08
N TYR A 258 6.75 -8.02 2.46
CA TYR A 258 5.32 -8.27 2.25
C TYR A 258 4.55 -8.43 3.56
N GLY A 259 5.16 -9.08 4.56
CA GLY A 259 4.56 -9.22 5.88
C GLY A 259 4.37 -7.88 6.57
N ILE A 260 5.39 -7.01 6.51
CA ILE A 260 5.33 -5.65 7.08
C ILE A 260 4.28 -4.82 6.35
N PHE A 261 4.24 -4.91 5.04
CA PHE A 261 3.24 -4.21 4.26
C PHE A 261 1.82 -4.64 4.60
N LEU A 262 1.56 -5.95 4.69
CA LEU A 262 0.26 -6.47 5.08
C LEU A 262 -0.14 -5.98 6.48
N SER A 263 0.80 -5.94 7.43
CA SER A 263 0.56 -5.40 8.76
C SER A 263 0.16 -3.92 8.72
N LYS A 264 0.86 -3.10 7.93
CA LYS A 264 0.50 -1.68 7.72
C LYS A 264 -0.89 -1.54 7.06
N LEU A 265 -1.19 -2.38 6.06
CA LEU A 265 -2.50 -2.39 5.39
C LEU A 265 -3.63 -2.70 6.37
N LEU A 266 -3.45 -3.72 7.22
CA LEU A 266 -4.42 -4.11 8.24
C LEU A 266 -4.63 -3.00 9.28
N ALA A 267 -3.55 -2.38 9.75
CA ALA A 267 -3.61 -1.25 10.67
C ALA A 267 -4.43 -0.09 10.07
N ARG A 268 -4.20 0.25 8.80
CA ARG A 268 -5.00 1.28 8.09
C ARG A 268 -6.48 0.90 7.97
N LYS A 269 -6.78 -0.37 7.66
CA LYS A 269 -8.17 -0.85 7.61
C LYS A 269 -8.86 -0.73 8.98
N LEU A 270 -8.16 -1.05 10.07
CA LEU A 270 -8.65 -0.90 11.43
C LEU A 270 -8.95 0.56 11.77
N VAL A 271 -8.04 1.48 11.47
CA VAL A 271 -8.26 2.92 11.69
C VAL A 271 -9.46 3.42 10.91
N ARG A 272 -9.61 3.05 9.64
CA ARG A 272 -10.79 3.41 8.84
C ARG A 272 -12.09 2.87 9.43
N ALA A 273 -12.08 1.64 9.95
CA ALA A 273 -13.24 1.03 10.59
C ALA A 273 -13.60 1.77 11.89
N ASN A 274 -12.62 2.09 12.72
CA ASN A 274 -12.82 2.82 13.97
C ASN A 274 -13.38 4.23 13.71
N ASN A 275 -12.82 4.97 12.74
CA ASN A 275 -13.30 6.31 12.40
C ASN A 275 -14.75 6.30 11.88
N ARG A 276 -15.15 5.28 11.12
CA ARG A 276 -16.55 5.11 10.71
C ARG A 276 -17.48 4.86 11.88
N ASN A 277 -17.07 4.04 12.84
CA ASN A 277 -17.86 3.76 14.04
C ASN A 277 -17.98 4.99 14.93
N SER A 278 -16.94 5.80 15.04
CA SER A 278 -16.98 7.05 15.81
C SER A 278 -17.91 8.10 15.19
N ALA A 279 -17.98 8.18 13.85
CA ALA A 279 -18.90 9.06 13.14
C ALA A 279 -20.38 8.65 13.29
N VAL A 280 -20.65 7.36 13.51
CA VAL A 280 -22.02 6.84 13.76
C VAL A 280 -22.45 7.05 15.21
N LEU A 281 -21.49 7.19 16.13
CA LEU A 281 -21.75 7.36 17.57
C LEU A 281 -21.83 8.83 18.01
N SER A 282 -21.72 9.79 17.11
CA SER A 282 -21.99 11.21 17.38
C SER A 282 -23.40 11.55 16.86
N PRO A 283 -24.49 11.32 17.63
CA PRO A 283 -25.77 11.91 17.30
C PRO A 283 -25.64 13.41 17.54
N ASP A 284 -26.11 14.19 16.60
CA ASP A 284 -26.21 15.63 16.66
C ASP A 284 -26.69 16.11 18.07
N VAL A 285 -25.90 16.95 18.72
CA VAL A 285 -26.33 17.81 19.81
C VAL A 285 -26.45 19.22 19.27
#